data_5503c340f62df4803f507d33ac2c10ad
#
_entry.id   5503c340f62df4803f507d33ac2c10ad
#
_cell.length_a   1.000
_cell.length_b   1.000
_cell.length_c   1.000
_cell.angle_alpha   90.00
_cell.angle_beta   90.00
_cell.angle_gamma   90.00
#
_symmetry.space_group_name_H-M   'P 1'
#
loop_
_entity.id
_entity.type
_entity.pdbx_description
1 polymer ?
#
loop_
_entity_poly.entity_id
_entity_poly.type
_entity_poly.pdbx_seq_one_letter_code
_entity_poly.pdbx_strand_id
1 'polypeptide(L)'
;MKHNCAKRYLIPASICLLVIMGIFYYYFFSAMLPSSSSTQYVYIDNDDNIDSVYAKLQPLSEAQALNGFRTLTRHSSYGEHIKSGRYAIKPGQGAFTVFRHMKNGMQEPVNLTIPSVRTLNRLSVEVSKRLLMDSTQLLQALRDPKVCARYGYDTATIQCLFIPNTYDVYWNISVDKLLDRMQKESKNFWNVDRTVRANELKLSPVQVITLASIVDEETANNAEKPMVAGMYYNRLMLRNAEYPKGMPLQADPTIKYAWQQFALKRIYNKLLNIDSPYNTYRNTGLPPGPIRIPSVEGIEAVLNLKKHDYLYMCAKEDFSGTHNFARTYAEHLANAAKYTKALNERGIK
;
A
#
# COMPACT_ATOMS: atom_id res chain seq x y z
N MET A 1 -30.72 -74.98 -7.10
CA MET A 1 -29.53 -74.65 -7.93
C MET A 1 -29.44 -73.18 -8.41
N LYS A 2 -30.46 -72.32 -8.22
CA LYS A 2 -30.37 -70.86 -8.66
C LYS A 2 -29.60 -69.92 -7.78
N HIS A 3 -29.33 -70.20 -6.50
CA HIS A 3 -28.64 -69.30 -5.57
C HIS A 3 -27.12 -69.21 -5.75
N ASN A 4 -26.48 -70.22 -6.34
CA ASN A 4 -25.03 -70.25 -6.52
C ASN A 4 -24.54 -69.49 -7.77
N CYS A 5 -25.42 -69.32 -8.77
CA CYS A 5 -25.05 -68.58 -10.00
C CYS A 5 -24.93 -67.12 -9.80
N ALA A 6 -25.79 -66.50 -8.96
CA ALA A 6 -25.72 -65.06 -8.66
C ALA A 6 -24.42 -64.67 -7.88
N LYS A 7 -24.01 -65.49 -6.91
CA LYS A 7 -22.76 -65.29 -6.15
C LYS A 7 -21.51 -65.34 -7.04
N ARG A 8 -21.53 -66.16 -8.11
CA ARG A 8 -20.38 -66.30 -9.02
C ARG A 8 -20.07 -65.03 -9.84
N TYR A 9 -21.10 -64.19 -10.09
CA TYR A 9 -20.92 -62.90 -10.78
C TYR A 9 -20.83 -61.70 -9.84
N LEU A 10 -21.37 -61.79 -8.62
CA LEU A 10 -21.33 -60.69 -7.63
C LEU A 10 -19.91 -60.43 -7.15
N ILE A 11 -19.10 -61.45 -6.89
CA ILE A 11 -17.72 -61.28 -6.42
C ILE A 11 -16.83 -60.56 -7.46
N PRO A 12 -16.73 -61.03 -8.73
CA PRO A 12 -15.94 -60.30 -9.72
C PRO A 12 -16.50 -58.89 -10.03
N ALA A 13 -17.83 -58.70 -10.02
CA ALA A 13 -18.43 -57.38 -10.18
C ALA A 13 -18.04 -56.41 -9.03
N SER A 14 -18.02 -56.89 -7.77
CA SER A 14 -17.59 -56.10 -6.64
C SER A 14 -16.10 -55.74 -6.71
N ILE A 15 -15.26 -56.68 -7.16
CA ILE A 15 -13.82 -56.43 -7.37
C ILE A 15 -13.64 -55.37 -8.48
N CYS A 16 -14.31 -55.49 -9.60
CA CYS A 16 -14.28 -54.49 -10.68
C CYS A 16 -14.73 -53.11 -10.19
N LEU A 17 -15.80 -53.04 -9.40
CA LEU A 17 -16.27 -51.77 -8.82
C LEU A 17 -15.22 -51.12 -7.87
N LEU A 18 -14.57 -51.94 -7.02
CA LEU A 18 -13.51 -51.48 -6.13
C LEU A 18 -12.30 -50.95 -6.91
N VAL A 19 -11.90 -51.64 -7.98
CA VAL A 19 -10.81 -51.19 -8.86
C VAL A 19 -11.18 -49.86 -9.55
N ILE A 20 -12.40 -49.73 -10.07
CA ILE A 20 -12.88 -48.49 -10.69
C ILE A 20 -12.90 -47.36 -9.67
N MET A 21 -13.39 -47.61 -8.44
CA MET A 21 -13.37 -46.61 -7.37
C MET A 21 -11.93 -46.24 -6.98
N GLY A 22 -11.01 -47.19 -6.93
CA GLY A 22 -9.59 -46.95 -6.67
C GLY A 22 -8.93 -46.05 -7.74
N ILE A 23 -9.21 -46.36 -9.03
CA ILE A 23 -8.75 -45.55 -10.16
C ILE A 23 -9.36 -44.14 -10.08
N PHE A 24 -10.64 -44.01 -9.82
CA PHE A 24 -11.33 -42.74 -9.67
C PHE A 24 -10.71 -41.91 -8.53
N TYR A 25 -10.51 -42.55 -7.37
CA TYR A 25 -9.85 -41.89 -6.24
C TYR A 25 -8.43 -41.42 -6.61
N TYR A 26 -7.64 -42.26 -7.27
CA TYR A 26 -6.27 -41.98 -7.69
C TYR A 26 -6.14 -40.75 -8.59
N TYR A 27 -7.05 -40.56 -9.54
CA TYR A 27 -7.00 -39.43 -10.47
C TYR A 27 -7.61 -38.15 -9.91
N PHE A 28 -8.67 -38.24 -9.11
CA PHE A 28 -9.44 -37.06 -8.73
C PHE A 28 -9.21 -36.57 -7.30
N PHE A 29 -8.82 -37.47 -6.40
CA PHE A 29 -8.68 -37.16 -4.97
C PHE A 29 -7.26 -37.33 -4.44
N SER A 30 -6.34 -37.97 -5.17
CA SER A 30 -4.92 -37.93 -4.79
C SER A 30 -4.39 -36.51 -4.85
N ALA A 31 -3.44 -36.17 -3.93
CA ALA A 31 -2.90 -34.84 -3.80
C ALA A 31 -2.24 -34.34 -5.10
N MET A 32 -2.53 -33.12 -5.49
CA MET A 32 -1.82 -32.44 -6.57
C MET A 32 -0.39 -32.07 -6.15
N LEU A 33 -0.20 -31.70 -4.88
CA LEU A 33 1.11 -31.44 -4.29
C LEU A 33 1.39 -32.45 -3.18
N PRO A 34 2.65 -32.91 -3.01
CA PRO A 34 3.06 -33.72 -1.87
C PRO A 34 2.70 -33.03 -0.55
N SER A 35 2.37 -33.82 0.48
CA SER A 35 1.99 -33.29 1.80
C SER A 35 3.14 -32.53 2.50
N SER A 36 4.39 -32.79 2.11
CA SER A 36 5.58 -32.09 2.60
C SER A 36 5.85 -30.76 1.90
N SER A 37 5.11 -30.42 0.85
CA SER A 37 5.27 -29.18 0.09
C SER A 37 4.60 -28.00 0.80
N SER A 38 5.05 -26.78 0.52
CA SER A 38 4.33 -25.55 0.86
C SER A 38 3.18 -25.29 -0.11
N THR A 39 2.18 -24.52 0.31
CA THR A 39 1.12 -24.02 -0.59
C THR A 39 1.73 -23.33 -1.79
N GLN A 40 1.33 -23.74 -3.00
CA GLN A 40 1.72 -23.13 -4.26
C GLN A 40 0.56 -22.30 -4.81
N TYR A 41 0.86 -21.33 -5.66
CA TYR A 41 -0.13 -20.45 -6.24
C TYR A 41 -0.05 -20.46 -7.76
N VAL A 42 -1.18 -20.66 -8.41
CA VAL A 42 -1.32 -20.48 -9.85
C VAL A 42 -2.02 -19.17 -10.14
N TYR A 43 -1.47 -18.40 -11.09
CA TYR A 43 -1.99 -17.11 -11.54
C TYR A 43 -2.61 -17.27 -12.93
N ILE A 44 -3.91 -17.06 -13.02
CA ILE A 44 -4.68 -17.16 -14.26
C ILE A 44 -5.02 -15.76 -14.73
N ASP A 45 -4.49 -15.38 -15.88
CA ASP A 45 -4.67 -14.07 -16.50
C ASP A 45 -6.02 -13.97 -17.21
N ASN A 46 -6.38 -12.77 -17.67
CA ASN A 46 -7.64 -12.57 -18.39
C ASN A 46 -7.64 -13.15 -19.81
N ASP A 47 -6.46 -13.37 -20.39
CA ASP A 47 -6.22 -13.89 -21.74
C ASP A 47 -5.81 -15.38 -21.74
N ASP A 48 -5.77 -16.03 -20.57
CA ASP A 48 -5.48 -17.45 -20.47
C ASP A 48 -6.58 -18.30 -21.10
N ASN A 49 -6.16 -19.25 -21.94
CA ASN A 49 -7.00 -20.33 -22.44
C ASN A 49 -6.75 -21.62 -21.65
N ILE A 50 -7.45 -22.71 -22.00
CA ILE A 50 -7.35 -23.98 -21.28
C ILE A 50 -5.95 -24.59 -21.35
N ASP A 51 -5.23 -24.41 -22.45
CA ASP A 51 -3.89 -24.95 -22.62
C ASP A 51 -2.88 -24.19 -21.76
N SER A 52 -3.01 -22.89 -21.66
CA SER A 52 -2.18 -22.08 -20.76
C SER A 52 -2.45 -22.41 -19.28
N VAL A 53 -3.70 -22.70 -18.91
CA VAL A 53 -4.04 -23.21 -17.57
C VAL A 53 -3.31 -24.52 -17.27
N TYR A 54 -3.32 -25.46 -18.22
CA TYR A 54 -2.61 -26.73 -18.05
C TYR A 54 -1.09 -26.53 -17.95
N ALA A 55 -0.51 -25.66 -18.78
CA ALA A 55 0.90 -25.33 -18.72
C ALA A 55 1.33 -24.71 -17.39
N LYS A 56 0.49 -23.81 -16.83
CA LYS A 56 0.72 -23.20 -15.51
C LYS A 56 0.57 -24.19 -14.35
N LEU A 57 -0.33 -25.18 -14.47
CA LEU A 57 -0.54 -26.21 -13.44
C LEU A 57 0.53 -27.33 -13.49
N GLN A 58 1.09 -27.61 -14.66
CA GLN A 58 2.01 -28.74 -14.85
C GLN A 58 3.20 -28.75 -13.89
N PRO A 59 3.95 -27.64 -13.66
CA PRO A 59 5.06 -27.62 -12.71
C PRO A 59 4.62 -27.69 -11.25
N LEU A 60 3.34 -27.50 -10.96
CA LEU A 60 2.74 -27.42 -9.63
C LEU A 60 1.91 -28.67 -9.29
N SER A 61 1.99 -29.75 -10.09
CA SER A 61 1.06 -30.88 -9.97
C SER A 61 1.72 -32.21 -10.24
N GLU A 62 1.37 -33.22 -9.45
CA GLU A 62 1.63 -34.61 -9.79
C GLU A 62 0.90 -34.98 -11.07
N ALA A 63 1.54 -35.79 -11.94
CA ALA A 63 1.04 -36.10 -13.28
C ALA A 63 -0.36 -36.75 -13.29
N GLN A 64 -0.65 -37.67 -12.35
CA GLN A 64 -1.94 -38.31 -12.22
C GLN A 64 -3.06 -37.32 -11.86
N ALA A 65 -2.81 -36.42 -10.92
CA ALA A 65 -3.77 -35.40 -10.49
C ALA A 65 -4.01 -34.35 -11.59
N LEU A 66 -2.97 -33.96 -12.36
CA LEU A 66 -3.12 -33.11 -13.53
C LEU A 66 -3.99 -33.75 -14.61
N ASN A 67 -3.84 -35.08 -14.86
CA ASN A 67 -4.69 -35.79 -15.78
C ASN A 67 -6.15 -35.87 -15.29
N GLY A 68 -6.37 -36.03 -13.99
CA GLY A 68 -7.68 -35.89 -13.36
C GLY A 68 -8.29 -34.49 -13.60
N PHE A 69 -7.52 -33.43 -13.40
CA PHE A 69 -7.94 -32.05 -13.66
C PHE A 69 -8.34 -31.88 -15.16
N ARG A 70 -7.48 -32.31 -16.08
CA ARG A 70 -7.78 -32.30 -17.54
C ARG A 70 -9.08 -33.03 -17.88
N THR A 71 -9.33 -34.15 -17.24
CA THR A 71 -10.60 -34.92 -17.46
C THR A 71 -11.80 -34.10 -16.97
N LEU A 72 -11.74 -33.51 -15.79
CA LEU A 72 -12.82 -32.67 -15.24
C LEU A 72 -13.10 -31.45 -16.13
N THR A 73 -12.07 -30.80 -16.63
CA THR A 73 -12.23 -29.62 -17.50
C THR A 73 -12.84 -29.94 -18.85
N ARG A 74 -12.46 -31.10 -19.46
CA ARG A 74 -13.04 -31.59 -20.74
C ARG A 74 -14.52 -31.92 -20.65
N HIS A 75 -14.99 -32.39 -19.48
CA HIS A 75 -16.38 -32.76 -19.25
C HIS A 75 -17.20 -31.64 -18.61
N SER A 76 -16.68 -30.44 -18.66
CA SER A 76 -17.35 -29.24 -18.14
C SER A 76 -17.15 -28.07 -19.09
N SER A 77 -17.93 -26.99 -18.93
CA SER A 77 -17.77 -25.74 -19.68
C SER A 77 -16.64 -24.84 -19.13
N TYR A 78 -15.70 -25.41 -18.36
CA TYR A 78 -14.63 -24.58 -17.73
C TYR A 78 -13.75 -23.88 -18.76
N GLY A 79 -13.38 -24.54 -19.86
CA GLY A 79 -12.56 -23.97 -20.92
C GLY A 79 -13.17 -22.75 -21.60
N GLU A 80 -14.51 -22.63 -21.58
CA GLU A 80 -15.25 -21.49 -22.12
C GLU A 80 -15.43 -20.36 -21.08
N HIS A 81 -15.24 -20.67 -19.79
CA HIS A 81 -15.53 -19.77 -18.67
C HIS A 81 -14.37 -19.73 -17.65
N ILE A 82 -13.15 -19.63 -18.15
CA ILE A 82 -11.96 -19.49 -17.30
C ILE A 82 -12.05 -18.19 -16.52
N LYS A 83 -11.90 -18.27 -15.22
CA LYS A 83 -11.92 -17.10 -14.33
C LYS A 83 -10.49 -16.72 -13.97
N SER A 84 -10.07 -15.50 -14.34
CA SER A 84 -8.79 -14.95 -13.91
C SER A 84 -8.72 -14.85 -12.39
N GLY A 85 -7.50 -14.98 -11.85
CA GLY A 85 -7.27 -14.85 -10.42
C GLY A 85 -6.07 -15.66 -9.93
N ARG A 86 -5.78 -15.49 -8.64
CA ARG A 86 -4.76 -16.25 -7.92
C ARG A 86 -5.42 -17.39 -7.16
N TYR A 87 -5.07 -18.63 -7.49
CA TYR A 87 -5.62 -19.82 -6.87
C TYR A 87 -4.56 -20.58 -6.08
N ALA A 88 -4.88 -20.95 -4.85
CA ALA A 88 -3.99 -21.75 -4.01
C ALA A 88 -4.16 -23.23 -4.31
N ILE A 89 -3.04 -23.93 -4.44
CA ILE A 89 -2.93 -25.39 -4.44
C ILE A 89 -2.28 -25.77 -3.11
N LYS A 90 -3.10 -26.22 -2.16
CA LYS A 90 -2.61 -26.59 -0.81
C LYS A 90 -2.15 -28.04 -0.79
N PRO A 91 -1.15 -28.39 0.03
CA PRO A 91 -0.76 -29.79 0.22
C PRO A 91 -1.96 -30.68 0.55
N GLY A 92 -2.01 -31.85 -0.04
CA GLY A 92 -3.11 -32.80 0.16
C GLY A 92 -4.40 -32.52 -0.62
N GLN A 93 -4.51 -31.39 -1.32
CA GLN A 93 -5.68 -31.13 -2.19
C GLN A 93 -5.60 -31.92 -3.48
N GLY A 94 -6.68 -32.66 -3.81
CA GLY A 94 -6.81 -33.37 -5.07
C GLY A 94 -7.33 -32.50 -6.21
N ALA A 95 -7.22 -33.04 -7.44
CA ALA A 95 -7.64 -32.40 -8.68
C ALA A 95 -9.07 -31.86 -8.64
N PHE A 96 -10.00 -32.61 -8.05
CA PHE A 96 -11.40 -32.20 -7.93
C PHE A 96 -11.58 -30.93 -7.13
N THR A 97 -10.86 -30.78 -6.02
CA THR A 97 -10.94 -29.58 -5.17
C THR A 97 -10.36 -28.36 -5.88
N VAL A 98 -9.19 -28.50 -6.50
CA VAL A 98 -8.54 -27.42 -7.26
C VAL A 98 -9.41 -26.97 -8.43
N PHE A 99 -9.94 -27.95 -9.21
CA PHE A 99 -10.87 -27.67 -10.30
C PHE A 99 -12.11 -26.89 -9.83
N ARG A 100 -12.73 -27.32 -8.72
CA ARG A 100 -13.90 -26.63 -8.16
C ARG A 100 -13.59 -25.21 -7.73
N HIS A 101 -12.41 -24.96 -7.11
CA HIS A 101 -11.98 -23.63 -6.73
C HIS A 101 -11.79 -22.73 -7.97
N MET A 102 -11.10 -23.22 -9.00
CA MET A 102 -10.86 -22.46 -10.22
C MET A 102 -12.15 -22.20 -11.00
N LYS A 103 -13.01 -23.22 -11.16
CA LYS A 103 -14.30 -23.10 -11.85
C LYS A 103 -15.22 -22.07 -11.17
N ASN A 104 -15.25 -22.06 -9.84
CA ASN A 104 -16.12 -21.16 -9.07
C ASN A 104 -15.50 -19.79 -8.84
N GLY A 105 -14.22 -19.59 -9.19
CA GLY A 105 -13.50 -18.33 -8.94
C GLY A 105 -13.18 -18.09 -7.46
N MET A 106 -12.94 -19.18 -6.72
CA MET A 106 -12.57 -19.13 -5.30
C MET A 106 -11.08 -18.76 -5.16
N GLN A 107 -10.80 -17.50 -5.39
CA GLN A 107 -9.45 -16.95 -5.35
C GLN A 107 -8.92 -16.86 -3.91
N GLU A 108 -7.59 -16.94 -3.78
CA GLU A 108 -6.87 -16.63 -2.55
C GLU A 108 -6.37 -15.18 -2.64
N PRO A 109 -6.64 -14.30 -1.64
CA PRO A 109 -6.20 -12.92 -1.69
C PRO A 109 -4.68 -12.79 -1.60
N VAL A 110 -4.15 -11.67 -2.10
CA VAL A 110 -2.76 -11.24 -1.91
C VAL A 110 -2.70 -10.16 -0.84
N ASN A 111 -1.62 -10.15 -0.07
CA ASN A 111 -1.33 -9.07 0.87
C ASN A 111 -0.70 -7.90 0.11
N LEU A 112 -1.49 -6.86 -0.11
CA LEU A 112 -1.07 -5.62 -0.76
C LEU A 112 -0.64 -4.61 0.30
N THR A 113 0.64 -4.30 0.38
CA THR A 113 1.14 -3.21 1.23
C THR A 113 1.12 -1.90 0.47
N ILE A 114 0.40 -0.91 1.01
CA ILE A 114 0.46 0.49 0.57
C ILE A 114 1.60 1.16 1.33
N PRO A 115 2.69 1.53 0.65
CA PRO A 115 3.85 2.11 1.30
C PRO A 115 3.71 3.62 1.49
N SER A 116 4.50 4.16 2.43
CA SER A 116 4.72 5.60 2.55
C SER A 116 5.70 6.06 1.46
N VAL A 117 5.18 6.68 0.40
CA VAL A 117 5.95 7.10 -0.78
C VAL A 117 5.67 8.55 -1.18
N ARG A 118 6.64 9.17 -1.87
CA ARG A 118 6.59 10.59 -2.24
C ARG A 118 5.74 10.90 -3.46
N THR A 119 5.54 9.97 -4.35
CA THR A 119 4.88 10.23 -5.65
C THR A 119 3.84 9.18 -6.00
N LEU A 120 2.79 9.59 -6.73
CA LEU A 120 1.80 8.67 -7.29
C LEU A 120 2.43 7.66 -8.26
N ASN A 121 3.45 8.06 -8.99
CA ASN A 121 4.19 7.15 -9.87
C ASN A 121 4.82 6.00 -9.07
N ARG A 122 5.50 6.32 -7.97
CA ARG A 122 6.10 5.29 -7.11
C ARG A 122 5.04 4.41 -6.47
N LEU A 123 3.92 4.98 -6.01
CA LEU A 123 2.78 4.22 -5.49
C LEU A 123 2.28 3.22 -6.53
N SER A 124 2.00 3.69 -7.77
CA SER A 124 1.47 2.84 -8.83
C SER A 124 2.40 1.68 -9.17
N VAL A 125 3.71 1.92 -9.23
CA VAL A 125 4.72 0.87 -9.44
C VAL A 125 4.72 -0.14 -8.30
N GLU A 126 4.69 0.30 -7.04
CA GLU A 126 4.72 -0.63 -5.89
C GLU A 126 3.44 -1.49 -5.81
N VAL A 127 2.29 -0.89 -6.09
CA VAL A 127 1.00 -1.61 -6.13
C VAL A 127 0.98 -2.66 -7.25
N SER A 128 1.42 -2.29 -8.46
CA SER A 128 1.39 -3.17 -9.62
C SER A 128 2.34 -4.37 -9.51
N LYS A 129 3.38 -4.31 -8.69
CA LYS A 129 4.24 -5.48 -8.41
C LYS A 129 3.50 -6.68 -7.79
N ARG A 130 2.35 -6.44 -7.19
CA ARG A 130 1.57 -7.44 -6.44
C ARG A 130 0.26 -7.80 -7.11
N LEU A 131 -0.17 -7.07 -8.13
CA LEU A 131 -1.47 -7.18 -8.78
C LEU A 131 -1.32 -7.41 -10.29
N LEU A 132 -2.38 -7.87 -10.93
CA LEU A 132 -2.45 -8.02 -12.39
C LEU A 132 -2.45 -6.67 -13.12
N MET A 133 -2.96 -5.61 -12.48
CA MET A 133 -3.08 -4.30 -13.11
C MET A 133 -1.72 -3.68 -13.45
N ASP A 134 -1.66 -2.99 -14.60
CA ASP A 134 -0.49 -2.20 -14.98
C ASP A 134 -0.38 -0.90 -14.16
N SER A 135 0.86 -0.52 -13.83
CA SER A 135 1.18 0.71 -13.12
C SER A 135 0.70 1.97 -13.86
N THR A 136 0.73 1.96 -15.19
CA THR A 136 0.26 3.07 -16.02
C THR A 136 -1.24 3.28 -15.88
N GLN A 137 -2.04 2.22 -15.84
CA GLN A 137 -3.49 2.30 -15.65
C GLN A 137 -3.86 2.95 -14.30
N LEU A 138 -3.20 2.51 -13.22
CA LEU A 138 -3.43 3.09 -11.91
C LEU A 138 -2.98 4.56 -11.87
N LEU A 139 -1.80 4.87 -12.42
CA LEU A 139 -1.27 6.23 -12.44
C LEU A 139 -2.17 7.19 -13.23
N GLN A 140 -2.69 6.76 -14.38
CA GLN A 140 -3.63 7.55 -15.19
C GLN A 140 -4.92 7.84 -14.41
N ALA A 141 -5.49 6.82 -13.75
CA ALA A 141 -6.68 7.01 -12.92
C ALA A 141 -6.44 8.00 -11.78
N LEU A 142 -5.28 7.92 -11.09
CA LEU A 142 -4.93 8.84 -10.00
C LEU A 142 -4.61 10.27 -10.46
N ARG A 143 -4.41 10.48 -11.76
CA ARG A 143 -4.19 11.80 -12.38
C ARG A 143 -5.43 12.36 -13.08
N ASP A 144 -6.49 11.56 -13.22
CA ASP A 144 -7.73 12.00 -13.82
C ASP A 144 -8.56 12.80 -12.79
N PRO A 145 -8.83 14.12 -13.03
CA PRO A 145 -9.63 14.93 -12.11
C PRO A 145 -11.03 14.36 -11.87
N LYS A 146 -11.64 13.68 -12.85
CA LYS A 146 -12.97 13.07 -12.71
C LYS A 146 -12.95 11.89 -11.77
N VAL A 147 -11.90 11.06 -11.85
CA VAL A 147 -11.69 9.94 -10.94
C VAL A 147 -11.43 10.46 -9.53
N CYS A 148 -10.53 11.43 -9.36
CA CYS A 148 -10.24 12.04 -8.05
C CYS A 148 -11.51 12.61 -7.40
N ALA A 149 -12.31 13.38 -8.16
CA ALA A 149 -13.55 13.99 -7.66
C ALA A 149 -14.58 12.95 -7.17
N ARG A 150 -14.66 11.76 -7.79
CA ARG A 150 -15.54 10.66 -7.37
C ARG A 150 -15.24 10.20 -5.93
N TYR A 151 -13.99 10.32 -5.50
CA TYR A 151 -13.56 9.96 -4.15
C TYR A 151 -13.49 11.15 -3.18
N GLY A 152 -13.87 12.35 -3.63
CA GLY A 152 -13.88 13.58 -2.82
C GLY A 152 -12.53 14.29 -2.75
N TYR A 153 -11.64 14.02 -3.69
CA TYR A 153 -10.31 14.63 -3.80
C TYR A 153 -10.12 15.33 -5.14
N ASP A 154 -9.05 16.08 -5.26
CA ASP A 154 -8.47 16.54 -6.52
C ASP A 154 -7.14 15.84 -6.80
N THR A 155 -6.46 16.22 -7.89
CA THR A 155 -5.18 15.61 -8.28
C THR A 155 -4.02 15.94 -7.32
N ALA A 156 -4.13 16.98 -6.51
CA ALA A 156 -3.15 17.33 -5.49
C ALA A 156 -3.37 16.55 -4.20
N THR A 157 -4.61 16.18 -3.90
CA THR A 157 -5.04 15.61 -2.62
C THR A 157 -5.38 14.12 -2.68
N ILE A 158 -5.47 13.51 -3.87
CA ILE A 158 -5.82 12.08 -4.03
C ILE A 158 -4.89 11.12 -3.25
N GLN A 159 -3.66 11.53 -2.97
CA GLN A 159 -2.74 10.77 -2.10
C GLN A 159 -3.32 10.55 -0.70
N CYS A 160 -4.20 11.43 -0.21
CA CYS A 160 -4.87 11.30 1.08
C CYS A 160 -5.84 10.11 1.16
N LEU A 161 -6.22 9.55 0.03
CA LEU A 161 -7.04 8.33 -0.04
C LEU A 161 -6.31 7.11 0.52
N PHE A 162 -4.98 7.09 0.41
CA PHE A 162 -4.15 5.93 0.73
C PHE A 162 -3.57 6.03 2.14
N ILE A 163 -3.97 5.11 3.00
CA ILE A 163 -3.40 4.97 4.34
C ILE A 163 -2.38 3.82 4.30
N PRO A 164 -1.12 4.05 4.69
CA PRO A 164 -0.13 2.97 4.73
C PRO A 164 -0.55 1.82 5.65
N ASN A 165 -0.71 0.66 5.06
CA ASN A 165 -1.05 -0.59 5.75
C ASN A 165 -0.94 -1.75 4.75
N THR A 166 -1.13 -2.98 5.23
CA THR A 166 -1.25 -4.17 4.38
C THR A 166 -2.71 -4.59 4.31
N TYR A 167 -3.22 -4.73 3.09
CA TYR A 167 -4.61 -5.02 2.79
C TYR A 167 -4.74 -6.33 2.01
N ASP A 168 -5.69 -7.18 2.37
CA ASP A 168 -6.05 -8.35 1.58
C ASP A 168 -6.92 -7.92 0.42
N VAL A 169 -6.44 -8.18 -0.81
CA VAL A 169 -7.15 -7.88 -2.06
C VAL A 169 -6.98 -9.03 -3.04
N TYR A 170 -7.89 -9.18 -4.00
CA TYR A 170 -7.69 -10.14 -5.08
C TYR A 170 -6.64 -9.65 -6.07
N TRP A 171 -5.81 -10.57 -6.54
CA TRP A 171 -4.72 -10.28 -7.47
C TRP A 171 -5.19 -9.59 -8.77
N ASN A 172 -6.37 -9.94 -9.26
CA ASN A 172 -7.01 -9.39 -10.45
C ASN A 172 -7.99 -8.23 -10.16
N ILE A 173 -7.86 -7.58 -9.00
CA ILE A 173 -8.70 -6.44 -8.64
C ILE A 173 -8.56 -5.33 -9.69
N SER A 174 -9.69 -4.75 -10.14
CA SER A 174 -9.67 -3.58 -11.03
C SER A 174 -9.26 -2.31 -10.29
N VAL A 175 -8.80 -1.29 -11.05
CA VAL A 175 -8.43 0.03 -10.49
C VAL A 175 -9.59 0.61 -9.69
N ASP A 176 -10.81 0.63 -10.24
CA ASP A 176 -11.97 1.18 -9.53
C ASP A 176 -12.24 0.45 -8.20
N LYS A 177 -12.25 -0.89 -8.21
CA LYS A 177 -12.46 -1.67 -6.98
C LYS A 177 -11.33 -1.48 -5.97
N LEU A 178 -10.09 -1.27 -6.43
CA LEU A 178 -8.98 -0.93 -5.54
C LEU A 178 -9.21 0.44 -4.89
N LEU A 179 -9.59 1.45 -5.66
CA LEU A 179 -9.86 2.79 -5.13
C LEU A 179 -11.06 2.80 -4.19
N ASP A 180 -12.13 2.04 -4.49
CA ASP A 180 -13.28 1.84 -3.59
C ASP A 180 -12.83 1.19 -2.27
N ARG A 181 -11.94 0.19 -2.35
CA ARG A 181 -11.36 -0.44 -1.15
C ARG A 181 -10.53 0.56 -0.35
N MET A 182 -9.69 1.37 -0.99
CA MET A 182 -8.91 2.40 -0.31
C MET A 182 -9.81 3.46 0.33
N GLN A 183 -10.90 3.86 -0.32
CA GLN A 183 -11.88 4.77 0.28
C GLN A 183 -12.53 4.19 1.54
N LYS A 184 -12.90 2.92 1.50
CA LYS A 184 -13.45 2.24 2.68
C LYS A 184 -12.43 2.22 3.84
N GLU A 185 -11.18 1.89 3.54
CA GLU A 185 -10.13 1.83 4.56
C GLU A 185 -9.75 3.22 5.10
N SER A 186 -9.73 4.24 4.23
CA SER A 186 -9.55 5.63 4.64
C SER A 186 -10.68 6.10 5.57
N LYS A 187 -11.95 5.79 5.25
CA LYS A 187 -13.09 6.08 6.13
C LYS A 187 -13.00 5.36 7.48
N ASN A 188 -12.56 4.11 7.48
CA ASN A 188 -12.36 3.34 8.71
C ASN A 188 -11.21 3.93 9.56
N PHE A 189 -10.15 4.38 8.92
CA PHE A 189 -9.02 5.03 9.59
C PHE A 189 -9.44 6.33 10.27
N TRP A 190 -10.21 7.19 9.57
CA TRP A 190 -10.76 8.43 10.12
C TRP A 190 -12.00 8.16 10.97
N ASN A 191 -11.81 7.36 12.02
CA ASN A 191 -12.85 7.07 13.02
C ASN A 191 -13.22 8.34 13.81
N VAL A 192 -14.21 8.19 14.70
CA VAL A 192 -14.71 9.31 15.52
C VAL A 192 -13.59 9.97 16.32
N ASP A 193 -12.74 9.19 16.98
CA ASP A 193 -11.64 9.69 17.82
C ASP A 193 -10.63 10.55 17.02
N ARG A 194 -10.14 10.06 15.87
CA ARG A 194 -9.23 10.83 15.01
C ARG A 194 -9.88 12.09 14.43
N THR A 195 -11.15 11.99 14.08
CA THR A 195 -11.92 13.13 13.56
C THR A 195 -12.10 14.21 14.63
N VAL A 196 -12.41 13.83 15.87
CA VAL A 196 -12.51 14.77 16.99
C VAL A 196 -11.19 15.47 17.24
N ARG A 197 -10.07 14.73 17.32
CA ARG A 197 -8.73 15.32 17.50
C ARG A 197 -8.34 16.28 16.36
N ALA A 198 -8.65 15.94 15.12
CA ALA A 198 -8.42 16.84 13.99
C ALA A 198 -9.24 18.13 14.11
N ASN A 199 -10.50 18.03 14.52
CA ASN A 199 -11.39 19.18 14.73
C ASN A 199 -10.92 20.09 15.88
N GLU A 200 -10.39 19.51 16.97
CA GLU A 200 -9.78 20.27 18.08
C GLU A 200 -8.60 21.10 17.60
N LEU A 201 -7.83 20.58 16.63
CA LEU A 201 -6.75 21.30 15.95
C LEU A 201 -7.25 22.27 14.87
N LYS A 202 -8.56 22.33 14.59
CA LYS A 202 -9.16 23.08 13.48
C LYS A 202 -8.55 22.71 12.12
N LEU A 203 -8.21 21.44 11.94
CA LEU A 203 -7.66 20.87 10.70
C LEU A 203 -8.64 19.83 10.13
N SER A 204 -8.84 19.87 8.81
CA SER A 204 -9.51 18.77 8.13
C SER A 204 -8.59 17.54 8.04
N PRO A 205 -9.12 16.32 7.80
CA PRO A 205 -8.32 15.12 7.54
C PRO A 205 -7.24 15.32 6.47
N VAL A 206 -7.56 16.00 5.38
CA VAL A 206 -6.60 16.33 4.30
C VAL A 206 -5.48 17.24 4.82
N GLN A 207 -5.81 18.23 5.63
CA GLN A 207 -4.81 19.13 6.23
C GLN A 207 -3.92 18.41 7.24
N VAL A 208 -4.46 17.51 8.03
CA VAL A 208 -3.68 16.64 8.93
C VAL A 208 -2.69 15.79 8.13
N ILE A 209 -3.14 15.11 7.06
CA ILE A 209 -2.28 14.30 6.18
C ILE A 209 -1.21 15.18 5.51
N THR A 210 -1.58 16.38 5.07
CA THR A 210 -0.64 17.32 4.44
C THR A 210 0.45 17.75 5.41
N LEU A 211 0.10 18.12 6.65
CA LEU A 211 1.07 18.45 7.68
C LEU A 211 1.93 17.25 8.08
N ALA A 212 1.32 16.07 8.24
CA ALA A 212 2.02 14.82 8.54
C ALA A 212 3.05 14.46 7.47
N SER A 213 2.75 14.74 6.19
CA SER A 213 3.68 14.50 5.09
C SER A 213 4.95 15.37 5.16
N ILE A 214 4.83 16.59 5.71
CA ILE A 214 5.96 17.47 5.98
C ILE A 214 6.77 16.94 7.17
N VAL A 215 6.09 16.61 8.27
CA VAL A 215 6.72 16.06 9.48
C VAL A 215 7.53 14.78 9.19
N ASP A 216 6.99 13.89 8.38
CA ASP A 216 7.67 12.63 7.98
C ASP A 216 8.92 12.86 7.12
N GLU A 217 8.98 13.97 6.39
CA GLU A 217 10.16 14.32 5.59
C GLU A 217 11.22 15.08 6.41
N GLU A 218 10.84 15.67 7.56
CA GLU A 218 11.77 16.37 8.44
C GLU A 218 12.52 15.42 9.38
N THR A 219 11.82 14.43 9.92
CA THR A 219 12.44 13.49 10.86
C THR A 219 11.93 12.06 10.69
N ALA A 220 12.86 11.10 10.69
CA ALA A 220 12.55 9.69 10.76
C ALA A 220 12.31 9.21 12.22
N ASN A 221 12.65 10.03 13.21
CA ASN A 221 12.52 9.70 14.62
C ASN A 221 11.05 9.88 15.08
N ASN A 222 10.33 8.76 15.24
CA ASN A 222 8.93 8.77 15.65
C ASN A 222 8.70 9.46 17.02
N ALA A 223 9.66 9.41 17.93
CA ALA A 223 9.56 10.07 19.23
C ALA A 223 9.64 11.61 19.13
N GLU A 224 10.28 12.13 18.08
CA GLU A 224 10.42 13.56 17.84
C GLU A 224 9.28 14.15 17.01
N LYS A 225 8.61 13.34 16.17
CA LYS A 225 7.55 13.82 15.28
C LYS A 225 6.47 14.68 15.97
N PRO A 226 5.97 14.36 17.18
CA PRO A 226 5.00 15.22 17.86
C PRO A 226 5.53 16.62 18.19
N MET A 227 6.84 16.77 18.46
CA MET A 227 7.48 18.07 18.69
C MET A 227 7.56 18.87 17.37
N VAL A 228 8.03 18.24 16.31
CA VAL A 228 8.10 18.84 14.96
C VAL A 228 6.70 19.23 14.48
N ALA A 229 5.70 18.37 14.68
CA ALA A 229 4.31 18.66 14.35
C ALA A 229 3.79 19.90 15.12
N GLY A 230 4.09 19.99 16.42
CA GLY A 230 3.74 21.15 17.24
C GLY A 230 4.39 22.44 16.74
N MET A 231 5.65 22.40 16.36
CA MET A 231 6.37 23.57 15.84
C MET A 231 5.75 24.08 14.52
N TYR A 232 5.46 23.19 13.57
CA TYR A 232 4.80 23.58 12.33
C TYR A 232 3.35 24.03 12.55
N TYR A 233 2.62 23.38 13.46
CA TYR A 233 1.29 23.82 13.86
C TYR A 233 1.29 25.21 14.44
N ASN A 234 2.26 25.56 15.31
CA ASN A 234 2.40 26.89 15.86
C ASN A 234 2.63 27.94 14.75
N ARG A 235 3.51 27.66 13.78
CA ARG A 235 3.69 28.54 12.60
C ARG A 235 2.39 28.72 11.82
N LEU A 236 1.68 27.61 11.57
CA LEU A 236 0.42 27.60 10.82
C LEU A 236 -0.66 28.45 11.51
N MET A 237 -0.73 28.41 12.84
CA MET A 237 -1.76 29.09 13.64
C MET A 237 -1.36 30.48 14.15
N LEU A 238 -0.07 30.84 14.06
CA LEU A 238 0.43 32.15 14.52
C LEU A 238 -0.29 33.28 13.78
N ARG A 239 -0.84 34.24 14.55
CA ARG A 239 -1.47 35.44 14.02
C ARG A 239 -0.98 36.64 14.84
N ASN A 240 -0.25 37.53 14.19
CA ASN A 240 0.21 38.81 14.78
C ASN A 240 0.38 39.84 13.66
N ALA A 241 0.94 41.03 14.00
CA ALA A 241 1.16 42.09 13.02
C ALA A 241 2.15 41.69 11.90
N GLU A 242 3.17 40.87 12.22
CA GLU A 242 4.16 40.38 11.27
C GLU A 242 3.59 39.25 10.38
N TYR A 243 2.76 38.40 10.97
CA TYR A 243 2.20 37.22 10.30
C TYR A 243 0.67 37.20 10.34
N PRO A 244 -0.02 38.12 9.66
CA PRO A 244 -1.48 38.23 9.73
C PRO A 244 -2.21 37.04 9.08
N LYS A 245 -1.53 36.32 8.17
CA LYS A 245 -2.06 35.12 7.48
C LYS A 245 -1.40 33.80 7.96
N GLY A 246 -0.57 33.85 9.01
CA GLY A 246 0.24 32.75 9.47
C GLY A 246 1.70 32.90 9.10
N MET A 247 2.58 32.33 9.90
CA MET A 247 4.00 32.28 9.59
C MET A 247 4.25 31.26 8.47
N PRO A 248 5.05 31.59 7.43
CA PRO A 248 5.44 30.61 6.42
C PRO A 248 6.07 29.38 7.07
N LEU A 249 5.71 28.17 6.58
CA LEU A 249 6.25 26.95 7.17
C LEU A 249 7.75 26.79 6.92
N GLN A 250 8.25 27.24 5.77
CA GLN A 250 9.67 27.21 5.39
C GLN A 250 10.26 25.79 5.54
N ALA A 251 9.53 24.83 5.07
CA ALA A 251 9.91 23.42 5.12
C ALA A 251 10.70 23.03 3.87
N ASP A 252 11.99 22.73 4.02
CA ASP A 252 12.88 22.29 2.92
C ASP A 252 12.32 21.14 2.07
N PRO A 253 11.66 20.14 2.65
CA PRO A 253 11.05 19.06 1.87
C PRO A 253 10.04 19.54 0.83
N THR A 254 9.33 20.64 1.08
CA THR A 254 8.36 21.20 0.12
C THR A 254 9.06 21.78 -1.11
N ILE A 255 10.28 22.30 -0.95
CA ILE A 255 11.11 22.76 -2.08
C ILE A 255 11.59 21.56 -2.91
N LYS A 256 12.06 20.48 -2.24
CA LYS A 256 12.43 19.23 -2.94
C LYS A 256 11.27 18.68 -3.74
N TYR A 257 10.06 18.71 -3.18
CA TYR A 257 8.83 18.28 -3.85
C TYR A 257 8.48 19.21 -5.03
N ALA A 258 8.55 20.52 -4.86
CA ALA A 258 8.24 21.49 -5.91
C ALA A 258 9.16 21.30 -7.14
N TRP A 259 10.46 21.01 -6.91
CA TRP A 259 11.43 20.70 -7.97
C TRP A 259 11.40 19.25 -8.44
N GLN A 260 10.65 18.35 -7.77
CA GLN A 260 10.71 16.88 -7.97
C GLN A 260 12.14 16.31 -7.84
N GLN A 261 12.96 16.94 -6.99
CA GLN A 261 14.38 16.60 -6.78
C GLN A 261 14.60 16.11 -5.35
N PHE A 262 14.26 14.88 -5.06
CA PHE A 262 14.29 14.29 -3.72
C PHE A 262 15.70 13.94 -3.20
N ALA A 263 16.69 13.90 -4.07
CA ALA A 263 18.08 13.59 -3.72
C ALA A 263 18.89 14.80 -3.24
N LEU A 264 18.32 16.01 -3.26
CA LEU A 264 18.99 17.22 -2.81
C LEU A 264 19.36 17.11 -1.32
N LYS A 265 20.65 17.22 -1.01
CA LYS A 265 21.17 17.23 0.38
C LYS A 265 21.00 18.58 1.05
N ARG A 266 21.13 19.68 0.30
CA ARG A 266 21.01 21.07 0.77
C ARG A 266 20.09 21.86 -0.16
N ILE A 267 19.29 22.75 0.43
CA ILE A 267 18.49 23.73 -0.31
C ILE A 267 19.28 25.05 -0.33
N TYR A 268 19.72 25.45 -1.52
CA TYR A 268 20.40 26.73 -1.72
C TYR A 268 19.38 27.83 -2.02
N ASN A 269 19.71 29.08 -1.68
CA ASN A 269 18.82 30.25 -1.85
C ASN A 269 18.21 30.34 -3.26
N LYS A 270 18.95 29.97 -4.32
CA LYS A 270 18.43 29.96 -5.68
C LYS A 270 17.23 29.02 -5.90
N LEU A 271 17.13 27.93 -5.12
CA LEU A 271 16.04 26.96 -5.20
C LEU A 271 14.77 27.46 -4.51
N LEU A 272 14.90 28.39 -3.53
CA LEU A 272 13.78 28.99 -2.81
C LEU A 272 12.92 29.90 -3.68
N ASN A 273 13.40 30.25 -4.89
CA ASN A 273 12.69 31.16 -5.79
C ASN A 273 11.71 30.43 -6.74
N ILE A 274 11.58 29.11 -6.63
CA ILE A 274 10.63 28.37 -7.47
C ILE A 274 9.21 28.92 -7.31
N ASP A 275 8.58 29.23 -8.43
CA ASP A 275 7.16 29.61 -8.48
C ASP A 275 6.29 28.35 -8.46
N SER A 276 5.93 27.94 -7.27
CA SER A 276 5.12 26.74 -7.03
C SER A 276 4.23 26.94 -5.82
N PRO A 277 2.96 26.51 -5.86
CA PRO A 277 2.08 26.56 -4.69
C PRO A 277 2.58 25.67 -3.53
N TYR A 278 3.47 24.73 -3.81
CA TYR A 278 4.14 23.92 -2.78
C TYR A 278 5.33 24.64 -2.11
N ASN A 279 5.75 25.79 -2.59
CA ASN A 279 6.84 26.55 -1.98
C ASN A 279 6.40 27.24 -0.69
N THR A 280 6.63 26.59 0.45
CA THR A 280 6.25 27.10 1.79
C THR A 280 7.17 28.21 2.33
N TYR A 281 8.19 28.65 1.58
CA TYR A 281 8.95 29.86 1.86
C TYR A 281 8.26 31.10 1.32
N ARG A 282 7.50 30.98 0.23
CA ARG A 282 6.79 32.09 -0.44
C ARG A 282 5.29 32.12 -0.13
N ASN A 283 4.70 30.94 0.12
CA ASN A 283 3.29 30.80 0.41
C ASN A 283 3.07 30.49 1.89
N THR A 284 2.14 31.20 2.52
CA THR A 284 1.72 30.94 3.90
C THR A 284 0.68 29.83 3.94
N GLY A 285 0.59 29.12 5.06
CA GLY A 285 -0.32 28.01 5.23
C GLY A 285 0.25 26.68 4.74
N LEU A 286 -0.61 25.67 4.65
CA LEU A 286 -0.27 24.37 4.11
C LEU A 286 -0.19 24.41 2.58
N PRO A 287 0.65 23.58 1.94
CA PRO A 287 0.63 23.42 0.49
C PRO A 287 -0.71 22.81 0.03
N PRO A 288 -1.00 22.81 -1.28
CA PRO A 288 -2.29 22.32 -1.82
C PRO A 288 -2.65 20.87 -1.46
N GLY A 289 -1.64 20.05 -1.18
CA GLY A 289 -1.78 18.66 -0.81
C GLY A 289 -0.50 18.10 -0.21
N PRO A 290 -0.50 16.82 0.20
CA PRO A 290 0.64 16.18 0.81
C PRO A 290 1.82 16.02 -0.18
N ILE A 291 3.04 16.12 0.34
CA ILE A 291 4.29 15.93 -0.42
C ILE A 291 4.76 14.46 -0.41
N ARG A 292 4.06 13.63 0.30
CA ARG A 292 4.15 12.15 0.31
C ARG A 292 2.88 11.56 0.91
N ILE A 293 2.66 10.27 0.70
CA ILE A 293 1.75 9.50 1.55
C ILE A 293 2.45 9.36 2.91
N PRO A 294 2.00 10.02 3.99
CA PRO A 294 2.67 9.95 5.28
C PRO A 294 2.50 8.59 5.96
N SER A 295 3.41 8.25 6.86
CA SER A 295 3.24 7.09 7.74
C SER A 295 2.07 7.29 8.70
N VAL A 296 1.53 6.20 9.23
CA VAL A 296 0.49 6.28 10.28
C VAL A 296 1.04 7.01 11.51
N GLU A 297 2.30 6.77 11.86
CA GLU A 297 3.00 7.45 12.95
C GLU A 297 3.10 8.97 12.71
N GLY A 298 3.30 9.40 11.45
CA GLY A 298 3.29 10.82 11.08
C GLY A 298 1.92 11.46 11.26
N ILE A 299 0.85 10.76 10.86
CA ILE A 299 -0.53 11.22 11.06
C ILE A 299 -0.87 11.31 12.55
N GLU A 300 -0.54 10.26 13.32
CA GLU A 300 -0.77 10.23 14.76
C GLU A 300 0.06 11.32 15.49
N ALA A 301 1.27 11.62 15.01
CA ALA A 301 2.09 12.67 15.59
C ALA A 301 1.48 14.07 15.42
N VAL A 302 0.77 14.31 14.31
CA VAL A 302 0.01 15.57 14.12
C VAL A 302 -1.23 15.58 15.02
N LEU A 303 -2.00 14.48 15.05
CA LEU A 303 -3.21 14.39 15.88
C LEU A 303 -2.91 14.48 17.40
N ASN A 304 -1.70 14.10 17.81
CA ASN A 304 -1.22 14.12 19.19
C ASN A 304 0.00 15.05 19.35
N LEU A 305 0.02 16.15 18.61
CA LEU A 305 1.14 17.07 18.64
C LEU A 305 1.46 17.54 20.07
N LYS A 306 2.75 17.71 20.36
CA LYS A 306 3.17 18.21 21.67
C LYS A 306 2.96 19.72 21.73
N LYS A 307 2.21 20.17 22.75
CA LYS A 307 1.96 21.60 22.99
C LYS A 307 3.21 22.27 23.55
N HIS A 308 3.68 23.32 22.90
CA HIS A 308 4.82 24.17 23.25
C HIS A 308 4.78 25.46 22.43
N ASP A 309 5.73 26.39 22.67
CA ASP A 309 5.78 27.70 22.00
C ASP A 309 6.92 27.81 20.97
N TYR A 310 7.51 26.68 20.54
CA TYR A 310 8.62 26.74 19.58
C TYR A 310 8.09 27.06 18.16
N LEU A 311 8.86 27.93 17.50
CA LEU A 311 8.62 28.34 16.11
C LEU A 311 9.76 27.94 15.17
N TYR A 312 10.92 27.54 15.70
CA TYR A 312 12.11 27.22 14.93
C TYR A 312 12.72 25.91 15.40
N MET A 313 13.41 25.25 14.48
CA MET A 313 14.25 24.08 14.77
C MET A 313 15.50 24.07 13.89
N CYS A 314 16.57 23.44 14.35
CA CYS A 314 17.76 23.10 13.57
C CYS A 314 18.34 21.79 14.07
N ALA A 315 19.13 21.12 13.25
CA ALA A 315 19.78 19.87 13.64
C ALA A 315 20.66 20.08 14.88
N LYS A 316 20.68 19.08 15.76
CA LYS A 316 21.53 19.09 16.95
C LYS A 316 23.00 18.90 16.60
N GLU A 317 23.85 19.55 17.37
CA GLU A 317 25.32 19.52 17.28
C GLU A 317 25.91 18.15 17.63
N ASP A 318 25.17 17.29 18.33
CA ASP A 318 25.60 15.93 18.70
C ASP A 318 25.44 14.90 17.58
N PHE A 319 24.82 15.30 16.46
CA PHE A 319 24.51 14.45 15.29
C PHE A 319 23.62 13.23 15.62
N SER A 320 22.81 13.34 16.66
CA SER A 320 21.83 12.31 17.05
C SER A 320 20.70 12.12 16.03
N GLY A 321 20.64 12.97 14.99
CA GLY A 321 19.51 12.98 14.03
C GLY A 321 18.24 13.62 14.60
N THR A 322 18.38 14.35 15.74
CA THR A 322 17.29 15.12 16.36
C THR A 322 17.55 16.63 16.21
N HIS A 323 16.61 17.44 16.69
CA HIS A 323 16.63 18.89 16.53
C HIS A 323 16.70 19.64 17.87
N ASN A 324 17.35 20.80 17.85
CA ASN A 324 17.18 21.84 18.85
C ASN A 324 16.02 22.74 18.43
N PHE A 325 15.06 22.94 19.35
CA PHE A 325 13.90 23.79 19.12
C PHE A 325 14.12 25.15 19.77
N ALA A 326 13.55 26.22 19.18
CA ALA A 326 13.69 27.59 19.65
C ALA A 326 12.35 28.34 19.52
N ARG A 327 12.09 29.29 20.46
CA ARG A 327 10.93 30.18 20.43
C ARG A 327 11.17 31.39 19.56
N THR A 328 12.38 31.93 19.62
CA THR A 328 12.77 33.14 18.93
C THR A 328 13.81 32.87 17.84
N TYR A 329 13.88 33.78 16.87
CA TYR A 329 14.91 33.69 15.82
C TYR A 329 16.33 33.84 16.38
N ALA A 330 16.51 34.63 17.44
CA ALA A 330 17.81 34.77 18.11
C ALA A 330 18.30 33.45 18.74
N GLU A 331 17.40 32.74 19.45
CA GLU A 331 17.68 31.39 19.97
C GLU A 331 18.01 30.40 18.85
N HIS A 332 17.28 30.47 17.75
CA HIS A 332 17.52 29.60 16.57
C HIS A 332 18.92 29.85 16.00
N LEU A 333 19.33 31.13 15.82
CA LEU A 333 20.66 31.46 15.33
C LEU A 333 21.76 30.93 16.26
N ALA A 334 21.57 31.05 17.59
CA ALA A 334 22.49 30.51 18.57
C ALA A 334 22.63 28.95 18.46
N ASN A 335 21.52 28.27 18.28
CA ASN A 335 21.53 26.82 18.07
C ASN A 335 22.17 26.43 16.72
N ALA A 336 21.88 27.15 15.64
CA ALA A 336 22.48 26.95 14.33
C ALA A 336 23.99 27.15 14.34
N ALA A 337 24.47 28.15 15.11
CA ALA A 337 25.90 28.40 15.29
C ALA A 337 26.62 27.22 15.99
N LYS A 338 25.99 26.61 17.01
CA LYS A 338 26.53 25.37 17.65
C LYS A 338 26.67 24.24 16.66
N TYR A 339 25.62 24.00 15.85
CA TYR A 339 25.64 22.95 14.82
C TYR A 339 26.72 23.22 13.77
N THR A 340 26.84 24.46 13.26
CA THR A 340 27.87 24.85 12.31
C THR A 340 29.28 24.66 12.88
N LYS A 341 29.49 25.00 14.15
CA LYS A 341 30.77 24.79 14.84
C LYS A 341 31.11 23.29 14.87
N ALA A 342 30.15 22.44 15.27
CA ALA A 342 30.35 21.01 15.33
C ALA A 342 30.62 20.36 13.95
N LEU A 343 30.01 20.89 12.87
CA LEU A 343 30.32 20.46 11.48
C LEU A 343 31.79 20.80 11.12
N ASN A 344 32.23 22.04 11.43
CA ASN A 344 33.59 22.49 11.14
C ASN A 344 34.65 21.69 11.90
N GLU A 345 34.39 21.37 13.17
CA GLU A 345 35.28 20.50 14.00
C GLU A 345 35.44 19.10 13.42
N ARG A 346 34.43 18.60 12.70
CA ARG A 346 34.46 17.28 12.02
C ARG A 346 34.94 17.37 10.57
N GLY A 347 35.28 18.56 10.06
CA GLY A 347 35.69 18.74 8.66
C GLY A 347 34.58 18.48 7.63
N ILE A 348 33.31 18.49 8.04
CA ILE A 348 32.15 18.30 7.17
C ILE A 348 31.78 19.66 6.56
N LYS A 349 31.97 19.81 5.24
CA LYS A 349 31.66 21.02 4.47
C LYS A 349 30.26 20.96 3.81
#